data_5b247e9216dd70d2d301236686dc7520
#
_entry.id   5b247e9216dd70d2d301236686dc7520
#
_cell.length_a   1.000
_cell.length_b   1.000
_cell.length_c   1.000
_cell.angle_alpha   90.00
_cell.angle_beta   90.00
_cell.angle_gamma   90.00
#
_symmetry.space_group_name_H-M   'P 1'
#
loop_
_entity.id
_entity.type
_entity.pdbx_description
1 polymer ?
#
loop_
_entity_poly.entity_id
_entity_poly.type
_entity_poly.pdbx_seq_one_letter_code
_entity_poly.pdbx_strand_id
1 'polypeptide(L)'
;MKRRDFSLAGGVALAAGALVLPAARAQTTTPAQVQGKAPQAGEDYLALDKRVPVDAPAGKIEVIEFFWYSCPHCNTFEPALDAWIKRAPKDLAVRRVPVAFRDDFVPQQRLFYALEAMGLVDQLHRKVFAAIHVERQDLARADAIAAWVAKQGVDKAKFLEHYNSFSVATKATRGTQLQNAYKVEGVPALGVAGRFYTDGTLAKNMDRALQIVDFLAAGIRSGR
;
A
#
# COMPACT_ATOMS: atom_id res chain seq x y z
N MET A 1 -5.91 -75.82 52.82
CA MET A 1 -5.82 -75.30 54.19
C MET A 1 -6.13 -73.83 54.25
N LYS A 2 -7.14 -73.42 55.02
CA LYS A 2 -7.45 -72.09 55.64
C LYS A 2 -7.62 -70.90 54.69
N ARG A 3 -8.84 -70.51 54.36
CA ARG A 3 -9.78 -69.58 55.01
C ARG A 3 -9.10 -68.24 55.53
N ARG A 4 -9.58 -67.10 54.96
CA ARG A 4 -10.30 -66.10 55.78
C ARG A 4 -10.81 -64.94 54.89
N ASP A 5 -12.13 -64.80 55.00
CA ASP A 5 -12.93 -63.68 54.55
C ASP A 5 -12.56 -62.41 55.35
N PHE A 6 -12.68 -61.25 54.70
CA PHE A 6 -13.11 -60.06 55.41
C PHE A 6 -13.81 -59.09 54.44
N SER A 7 -15.09 -58.99 54.63
CA SER A 7 -15.94 -57.96 54.10
C SER A 7 -15.72 -56.64 54.84
N LEU A 8 -15.72 -55.52 54.18
CA LEU A 8 -16.21 -54.26 54.75
C LEU A 8 -16.66 -53.27 53.65
N ALA A 9 -17.88 -52.86 53.83
CA ALA A 9 -18.62 -51.92 53.02
C ALA A 9 -18.11 -50.48 53.21
N GLY A 10 -18.37 -49.63 52.28
CA GLY A 10 -18.38 -48.19 52.62
C GLY A 10 -18.15 -47.21 51.50
N GLY A 11 -19.20 -46.55 51.08
CA GLY A 11 -19.09 -45.13 50.71
C GLY A 11 -19.00 -44.79 49.24
N VAL A 12 -20.15 -44.70 48.58
CA VAL A 12 -20.30 -43.90 47.35
C VAL A 12 -20.27 -42.45 47.69
N ALA A 13 -19.21 -41.75 47.30
CA ALA A 13 -19.14 -40.26 47.30
C ALA A 13 -19.30 -39.78 45.86
N LEU A 14 -20.46 -39.25 45.51
CA LEU A 14 -20.73 -38.51 44.29
C LEU A 14 -20.01 -37.16 44.39
N ALA A 15 -18.87 -37.00 43.75
CA ALA A 15 -18.23 -35.72 43.52
C ALA A 15 -18.79 -35.12 42.20
N ALA A 16 -19.66 -34.13 42.34
CA ALA A 16 -20.10 -33.27 41.24
C ALA A 16 -18.94 -32.41 40.77
N GLY A 17 -18.22 -32.83 39.74
CA GLY A 17 -17.19 -32.04 39.08
C GLY A 17 -17.84 -30.93 38.23
N ALA A 18 -17.79 -29.69 38.69
CA ALA A 18 -18.15 -28.53 37.88
C ALA A 18 -17.13 -28.40 36.75
N LEU A 19 -17.55 -28.65 35.51
CA LEU A 19 -16.78 -28.33 34.29
C LEU A 19 -16.71 -26.81 34.15
N VAL A 20 -15.58 -26.22 34.58
CA VAL A 20 -15.24 -24.84 34.26
C VAL A 20 -14.73 -24.81 32.83
N LEU A 21 -15.58 -24.43 31.89
CA LEU A 21 -15.16 -24.12 30.52
C LEU A 21 -14.28 -22.87 30.54
N PRO A 22 -13.06 -22.92 29.97
CA PRO A 22 -12.25 -21.71 29.83
C PRO A 22 -12.95 -20.76 28.86
N ALA A 23 -13.34 -19.58 29.34
CA ALA A 23 -13.82 -18.50 28.50
C ALA A 23 -12.72 -18.14 27.48
N ALA A 24 -12.99 -18.41 26.21
CA ALA A 24 -12.12 -17.99 25.12
C ALA A 24 -12.03 -16.45 25.16
N ARG A 25 -10.91 -15.93 25.68
CA ARG A 25 -10.58 -14.52 25.54
C ARG A 25 -10.40 -14.22 24.06
N ALA A 26 -11.28 -13.43 23.51
CA ALA A 26 -11.09 -12.81 22.20
C ALA A 26 -9.75 -12.04 22.28
N GLN A 27 -8.76 -12.51 21.52
CA GLN A 27 -7.51 -11.79 21.34
C GLN A 27 -7.85 -10.56 20.50
N THR A 28 -7.95 -9.42 21.16
CA THR A 28 -7.91 -8.12 20.48
C THR A 28 -6.56 -8.01 19.80
N THR A 29 -6.54 -8.10 18.46
CA THR A 29 -5.35 -7.83 17.66
C THR A 29 -4.93 -6.40 17.93
N THR A 30 -3.90 -6.25 18.77
CA THR A 30 -3.25 -4.96 19.00
C THR A 30 -2.70 -4.45 17.68
N PRO A 31 -2.95 -3.19 17.29
CA PRO A 31 -2.33 -2.61 16.09
C PRO A 31 -0.80 -2.77 16.21
N ALA A 32 -0.15 -3.09 15.09
CA ALA A 32 1.29 -3.23 15.02
C ALA A 32 1.95 -2.02 15.68
N GLN A 33 2.65 -2.26 16.80
CA GLN A 33 3.32 -1.20 17.54
C GLN A 33 4.44 -0.66 16.66
N VAL A 34 4.40 0.65 16.43
CA VAL A 34 5.49 1.40 15.79
C VAL A 34 6.74 1.18 16.63
N GLN A 35 7.70 0.40 16.12
CA GLN A 35 8.96 0.18 16.83
C GLN A 35 9.74 1.50 16.86
N GLY A 36 9.96 2.04 18.04
CA GLY A 36 10.70 3.27 18.27
C GLY A 36 9.85 4.43 18.79
N LYS A 37 10.42 5.66 18.78
CA LYS A 37 9.75 6.90 19.16
C LYS A 37 8.52 7.14 18.25
N ALA A 38 7.41 7.61 18.82
CA ALA A 38 6.23 7.98 18.04
C ALA A 38 6.58 8.99 16.93
N PRO A 39 6.02 8.85 15.73
CA PRO A 39 6.29 9.78 14.63
C PRO A 39 5.96 11.23 14.99
N GLN A 40 6.82 12.16 14.59
CA GLN A 40 6.72 13.60 14.89
C GLN A 40 6.52 14.42 13.62
N ALA A 41 5.55 15.35 13.66
CA ALA A 41 5.35 16.33 12.60
C ALA A 41 6.59 17.24 12.46
N GLY A 42 7.01 17.49 11.22
CA GLY A 42 8.20 18.27 10.90
C GLY A 42 9.50 17.48 10.89
N GLU A 43 9.53 16.26 11.48
CA GLU A 43 10.70 15.38 11.48
C GLU A 43 10.46 14.14 10.61
N ASP A 44 9.44 13.33 10.96
CA ASP A 44 9.13 12.05 10.31
C ASP A 44 8.09 12.19 9.19
N TYR A 45 7.25 13.21 9.26
CA TYR A 45 6.24 13.55 8.26
C TYR A 45 5.91 15.04 8.27
N LEU A 46 5.36 15.54 7.19
CA LEU A 46 4.89 16.91 7.07
C LEU A 46 3.35 16.95 7.11
N ALA A 47 2.80 17.92 7.83
CA ALA A 47 1.42 18.34 7.65
C ALA A 47 1.36 19.32 6.48
N LEU A 48 0.44 19.11 5.55
CA LEU A 48 0.26 20.02 4.41
C LEU A 48 -0.40 21.32 4.86
N ASP A 49 0.05 22.44 4.34
CA ASP A 49 -0.50 23.78 4.66
C ASP A 49 -1.97 23.91 4.24
N LYS A 50 -2.34 23.22 3.16
CA LYS A 50 -3.70 23.17 2.63
C LYS A 50 -4.12 21.72 2.43
N ARG A 51 -5.34 21.39 2.83
CA ARG A 51 -5.91 20.07 2.58
C ARG A 51 -6.09 19.85 1.08
N VAL A 52 -5.55 18.75 0.59
CA VAL A 52 -5.70 18.31 -0.80
C VAL A 52 -6.98 17.47 -0.91
N PRO A 53 -7.81 17.65 -1.95
CA PRO A 53 -8.95 16.79 -2.19
C PRO A 53 -8.53 15.32 -2.32
N VAL A 54 -9.37 14.43 -1.80
CA VAL A 54 -9.16 12.97 -1.89
C VAL A 54 -10.19 12.34 -2.83
N ASP A 55 -9.77 11.29 -3.54
CA ASP A 55 -10.64 10.52 -4.45
C ASP A 55 -11.18 9.24 -3.78
N ALA A 56 -10.78 8.97 -2.54
CA ALA A 56 -11.22 7.79 -1.81
C ALA A 56 -12.74 7.85 -1.54
N PRO A 57 -13.44 6.69 -1.56
CA PRO A 57 -14.84 6.62 -1.16
C PRO A 57 -15.07 7.16 0.26
N ALA A 58 -16.29 7.65 0.52
CA ALA A 58 -16.67 8.14 1.85
C ALA A 58 -16.37 7.09 2.94
N GLY A 59 -15.81 7.51 4.06
CA GLY A 59 -15.42 6.64 5.17
C GLY A 59 -14.08 5.91 4.98
N LYS A 60 -13.39 6.12 3.86
CA LYS A 60 -12.05 5.59 3.62
C LYS A 60 -10.98 6.66 3.85
N ILE A 61 -9.84 6.22 4.32
CA ILE A 61 -8.62 7.02 4.43
C ILE A 61 -7.79 6.77 3.18
N GLU A 62 -7.61 7.80 2.35
CA GLU A 62 -6.77 7.69 1.17
C GLU A 62 -5.30 7.62 1.53
N VAL A 63 -4.58 6.68 0.92
CA VAL A 63 -3.13 6.62 0.93
C VAL A 63 -2.65 6.64 -0.51
N ILE A 64 -1.78 7.57 -0.84
CA ILE A 64 -1.21 7.73 -2.18
C ILE A 64 0.25 7.34 -2.14
N GLU A 65 0.65 6.45 -3.06
CA GLU A 65 2.04 6.30 -3.42
C GLU A 65 2.34 7.18 -4.63
N PHE A 66 3.30 8.09 -4.49
CA PHE A 66 3.91 8.79 -5.61
C PHE A 66 5.14 8.02 -6.07
N PHE A 67 5.21 7.68 -7.34
CA PHE A 67 6.25 6.83 -7.89
C PHE A 67 6.66 7.22 -9.32
N TRP A 68 7.77 6.65 -9.78
CA TRP A 68 8.20 6.70 -11.18
C TRP A 68 8.78 5.34 -11.58
N TYR A 69 8.40 4.83 -12.74
CA TYR A 69 8.86 3.51 -13.18
C TYR A 69 10.38 3.41 -13.32
N SER A 70 11.07 4.47 -13.76
CA SER A 70 12.53 4.46 -13.86
C SER A 70 13.26 4.76 -12.56
N CYS A 71 12.55 4.95 -11.43
CA CYS A 71 13.15 5.15 -10.13
C CYS A 71 13.58 3.82 -9.49
N PRO A 72 14.90 3.58 -9.25
CA PRO A 72 15.36 2.34 -8.63
C PRO A 72 14.85 2.17 -7.19
N HIS A 73 14.70 3.27 -6.44
CA HIS A 73 14.14 3.22 -5.08
C HIS A 73 12.67 2.83 -5.07
N CYS A 74 11.87 3.26 -6.06
CA CYS A 74 10.50 2.80 -6.21
C CYS A 74 10.44 1.30 -6.51
N ASN A 75 11.27 0.82 -7.45
CA ASN A 75 11.38 -0.62 -7.74
C ASN A 75 11.73 -1.45 -6.48
N THR A 76 12.65 -0.95 -5.66
CA THR A 76 13.05 -1.63 -4.41
C THR A 76 11.93 -1.61 -3.37
N PHE A 77 11.12 -0.56 -3.34
CA PHE A 77 10.04 -0.39 -2.38
C PHE A 77 8.79 -1.23 -2.69
N GLU A 78 8.50 -1.50 -3.95
CA GLU A 78 7.30 -2.21 -4.40
C GLU A 78 6.98 -3.51 -3.64
N PRO A 79 7.94 -4.44 -3.36
CA PRO A 79 7.62 -5.64 -2.59
C PRO A 79 7.11 -5.35 -1.17
N ALA A 80 7.70 -4.36 -0.50
CA ALA A 80 7.30 -3.96 0.86
C ALA A 80 5.91 -3.29 0.84
N LEU A 81 5.66 -2.42 -0.14
CA LEU A 81 4.36 -1.77 -0.32
C LEU A 81 3.26 -2.79 -0.63
N ASP A 82 3.48 -3.73 -1.55
CA ASP A 82 2.51 -4.79 -1.89
C ASP A 82 2.20 -5.66 -0.66
N ALA A 83 3.20 -6.01 0.13
CA ALA A 83 3.01 -6.77 1.37
C ALA A 83 2.22 -5.96 2.41
N TRP A 84 2.47 -4.65 2.50
CA TRP A 84 1.74 -3.75 3.39
C TRP A 84 0.29 -3.58 2.93
N ILE A 85 0.02 -3.37 1.65
CA ILE A 85 -1.35 -3.26 1.09
C ILE A 85 -2.18 -4.50 1.41
N LYS A 86 -1.60 -5.71 1.28
CA LYS A 86 -2.31 -6.99 1.56
C LYS A 86 -2.76 -7.12 3.01
N ARG A 87 -2.04 -6.54 3.97
CA ARG A 87 -2.38 -6.57 5.40
C ARG A 87 -3.05 -5.30 5.91
N ALA A 88 -3.13 -4.26 5.08
CA ALA A 88 -3.70 -2.97 5.46
C ALA A 88 -5.16 -3.10 5.87
N PRO A 89 -5.61 -2.34 6.87
CA PRO A 89 -7.03 -2.30 7.26
C PRO A 89 -7.92 -1.92 6.08
N LYS A 90 -9.11 -2.51 6.02
CA LYS A 90 -10.05 -2.34 4.91
C LYS A 90 -10.57 -0.91 4.71
N ASP A 91 -10.40 -0.05 5.69
CA ASP A 91 -10.75 1.37 5.62
C ASP A 91 -9.67 2.24 4.96
N LEU A 92 -8.50 1.67 4.63
CA LEU A 92 -7.52 2.34 3.78
C LEU A 92 -7.87 2.13 2.30
N ALA A 93 -7.81 3.22 1.53
CA ALA A 93 -7.91 3.21 0.07
C ALA A 93 -6.55 3.62 -0.50
N VAL A 94 -5.78 2.62 -0.93
CA VAL A 94 -4.44 2.84 -1.48
C VAL A 94 -4.52 3.01 -2.98
N ARG A 95 -3.88 4.04 -3.51
CA ARG A 95 -3.72 4.25 -4.96
C ARG A 95 -2.32 4.72 -5.31
N ARG A 96 -1.92 4.47 -6.54
CA ARG A 96 -0.64 4.88 -7.09
C ARG A 96 -0.81 6.10 -8.00
N VAL A 97 0.12 7.04 -7.91
CA VAL A 97 0.15 8.24 -8.75
C VAL A 97 1.55 8.37 -9.35
N PRO A 98 1.70 8.11 -10.65
CA PRO A 98 2.98 8.32 -11.30
C PRO A 98 3.29 9.82 -11.39
N VAL A 99 4.50 10.22 -11.00
CA VAL A 99 4.95 11.61 -11.05
C VAL A 99 5.51 11.99 -12.42
N ALA A 100 5.50 13.30 -12.71
CA ALA A 100 6.22 13.89 -13.83
C ALA A 100 6.88 15.20 -13.37
N PHE A 101 8.16 15.12 -12.97
CA PHE A 101 8.95 16.30 -12.60
C PHE A 101 9.42 17.09 -13.83
N ARG A 102 9.51 16.45 -14.98
CA ARG A 102 9.90 16.97 -16.29
C ARG A 102 9.12 16.25 -17.39
N ASP A 103 9.17 16.76 -18.62
CA ASP A 103 8.43 16.21 -19.75
C ASP A 103 8.84 14.78 -20.13
N ASP A 104 10.09 14.40 -19.89
CA ASP A 104 10.60 13.05 -20.14
C ASP A 104 10.01 11.97 -19.20
N PHE A 105 9.33 12.35 -18.12
CA PHE A 105 8.57 11.43 -17.27
C PHE A 105 7.18 11.08 -17.83
N VAL A 106 6.60 12.00 -18.62
CA VAL A 106 5.21 11.90 -19.10
C VAL A 106 4.93 10.59 -19.86
N PRO A 107 5.82 10.03 -20.69
CA PRO A 107 5.55 8.75 -21.35
C PRO A 107 5.27 7.60 -20.37
N GLN A 108 6.01 7.51 -19.27
CA GLN A 108 5.80 6.47 -18.27
C GLN A 108 4.59 6.78 -17.37
N GLN A 109 4.27 8.04 -17.13
CA GLN A 109 3.05 8.45 -16.44
C GLN A 109 1.81 8.02 -17.26
N ARG A 110 1.82 8.26 -18.58
CA ARG A 110 0.78 7.80 -19.50
C ARG A 110 0.70 6.27 -19.60
N LEU A 111 1.83 5.57 -19.56
CA LEU A 111 1.87 4.11 -19.49
C LEU A 111 1.03 3.60 -18.31
N PHE A 112 1.27 4.10 -17.11
CA PHE A 112 0.51 3.69 -15.93
C PHE A 112 -1.00 3.91 -16.11
N TYR A 113 -1.41 5.10 -16.54
CA TYR A 113 -2.82 5.42 -16.69
C TYR A 113 -3.49 4.70 -17.89
N ALA A 114 -2.74 4.33 -18.92
CA ALA A 114 -3.24 3.47 -19.98
C ALA A 114 -3.47 2.04 -19.48
N LEU A 115 -2.53 1.48 -18.69
CA LEU A 115 -2.70 0.19 -18.05
C LEU A 115 -3.88 0.20 -17.06
N GLU A 116 -4.05 1.28 -16.32
CA GLU A 116 -5.19 1.46 -15.41
C GLU A 116 -6.53 1.48 -16.17
N ALA A 117 -6.60 2.24 -17.27
CA ALA A 117 -7.80 2.30 -18.11
C ALA A 117 -8.17 0.95 -18.74
N MET A 118 -7.18 0.09 -18.96
CA MET A 118 -7.36 -1.27 -19.50
C MET A 118 -7.54 -2.33 -18.40
N GLY A 119 -7.48 -1.99 -17.10
CA GLY A 119 -7.53 -2.95 -16.00
C GLY A 119 -6.30 -3.87 -15.91
N LEU A 120 -5.16 -3.44 -16.40
CA LEU A 120 -3.93 -4.24 -16.52
C LEU A 120 -2.85 -3.89 -15.49
N VAL A 121 -3.11 -2.97 -14.55
CA VAL A 121 -2.11 -2.56 -13.54
C VAL A 121 -1.65 -3.76 -12.73
N ASP A 122 -2.55 -4.56 -12.17
CA ASP A 122 -2.20 -5.71 -11.35
C ASP A 122 -1.34 -6.74 -12.09
N GLN A 123 -1.55 -6.88 -13.39
CA GLN A 123 -0.82 -7.83 -14.24
C GLN A 123 0.55 -7.31 -14.67
N LEU A 124 0.66 -6.01 -14.99
CA LEU A 124 1.82 -5.46 -15.71
C LEU A 124 2.68 -4.50 -14.90
N HIS A 125 2.18 -3.90 -13.83
CA HIS A 125 2.92 -2.90 -13.05
C HIS A 125 4.31 -3.39 -12.61
N ARG A 126 4.37 -4.57 -11.98
CA ARG A 126 5.64 -5.18 -11.56
C ARG A 126 6.52 -5.60 -12.74
N LYS A 127 5.92 -5.98 -13.87
CA LYS A 127 6.67 -6.32 -15.08
C LYS A 127 7.31 -5.09 -15.73
N VAL A 128 6.66 -3.92 -15.66
CA VAL A 128 7.28 -2.66 -16.13
C VAL A 128 8.54 -2.35 -15.32
N PHE A 129 8.48 -2.44 -13.99
CA PHE A 129 9.67 -2.28 -13.16
C PHE A 129 10.76 -3.30 -13.49
N ALA A 130 10.41 -4.58 -13.65
CA ALA A 130 11.36 -5.62 -14.02
C ALA A 130 12.00 -5.36 -15.38
N ALA A 131 11.22 -4.96 -16.40
CA ALA A 131 11.72 -4.60 -17.71
C ALA A 131 12.79 -3.50 -17.65
N ILE A 132 12.54 -2.44 -16.88
CA ILE A 132 13.47 -1.31 -16.76
C ILE A 132 14.69 -1.67 -15.91
N HIS A 133 14.48 -2.23 -14.70
CA HIS A 133 15.55 -2.35 -13.71
C HIS A 133 16.34 -3.65 -13.78
N VAL A 134 15.72 -4.74 -14.25
CA VAL A 134 16.34 -6.07 -14.36
C VAL A 134 16.77 -6.34 -15.80
N GLU A 135 15.83 -6.19 -16.75
CA GLU A 135 16.05 -6.48 -18.17
C GLU A 135 16.72 -5.32 -18.93
N ARG A 136 16.89 -4.16 -18.28
CA ARG A 136 17.56 -2.96 -18.83
C ARG A 136 16.91 -2.43 -20.12
N GLN A 137 15.61 -2.61 -20.28
CA GLN A 137 14.86 -2.08 -21.41
C GLN A 137 14.63 -0.57 -21.25
N ASP A 138 14.82 0.18 -22.34
CA ASP A 138 14.48 1.59 -22.38
C ASP A 138 12.98 1.77 -22.68
N LEU A 139 12.21 2.12 -21.65
CA LEU A 139 10.79 2.45 -21.75
C LEU A 139 10.53 3.96 -21.54
N ALA A 140 11.43 4.82 -22.00
CA ALA A 140 11.28 6.27 -21.89
C ALA A 140 10.40 6.87 -23.00
N ARG A 141 10.13 6.15 -24.09
CA ARG A 141 9.41 6.66 -25.26
C ARG A 141 8.16 5.83 -25.59
N ALA A 142 7.15 6.50 -26.12
CA ALA A 142 5.85 5.91 -26.45
C ALA A 142 5.93 4.70 -27.39
N ASP A 143 6.81 4.76 -28.40
CA ASP A 143 7.01 3.67 -29.38
C ASP A 143 7.62 2.42 -28.72
N ALA A 144 8.63 2.60 -27.87
CA ALA A 144 9.25 1.53 -27.10
C ALA A 144 8.28 0.91 -26.07
N ILE A 145 7.52 1.76 -25.37
CA ILE A 145 6.46 1.33 -24.46
C ILE A 145 5.42 0.46 -25.20
N ALA A 146 4.90 0.93 -26.34
CA ALA A 146 3.89 0.21 -27.10
C ALA A 146 4.42 -1.13 -27.66
N ALA A 147 5.69 -1.17 -28.07
CA ALA A 147 6.35 -2.40 -28.49
C ALA A 147 6.52 -3.39 -27.33
N TRP A 148 6.89 -2.92 -26.16
CA TRP A 148 7.02 -3.75 -24.96
C TRP A 148 5.66 -4.30 -24.51
N VAL A 149 4.62 -3.47 -24.46
CA VAL A 149 3.26 -3.86 -24.07
C VAL A 149 2.71 -4.94 -25.01
N ALA A 150 2.96 -4.84 -26.31
CA ALA A 150 2.59 -5.86 -27.28
C ALA A 150 3.27 -7.21 -27.01
N LYS A 151 4.55 -7.21 -26.59
CA LYS A 151 5.27 -8.43 -26.17
C LYS A 151 4.68 -9.07 -24.92
N GLN A 152 3.93 -8.30 -24.10
CA GLN A 152 3.21 -8.85 -22.95
C GLN A 152 1.85 -9.48 -23.32
N GLY A 153 1.52 -9.58 -24.61
CA GLY A 153 0.28 -10.16 -25.09
C GLY A 153 -0.90 -9.18 -25.13
N VAL A 154 -0.66 -7.89 -24.98
CA VAL A 154 -1.68 -6.84 -25.03
C VAL A 154 -1.81 -6.34 -26.49
N ASP A 155 -3.05 -6.15 -26.95
CA ASP A 155 -3.31 -5.55 -28.26
C ASP A 155 -2.70 -4.14 -28.34
N LYS A 156 -1.72 -3.99 -29.25
CA LYS A 156 -0.97 -2.74 -29.42
C LYS A 156 -1.86 -1.58 -29.86
N ALA A 157 -2.84 -1.83 -30.74
CA ALA A 157 -3.70 -0.78 -31.25
C ALA A 157 -4.62 -0.24 -30.15
N LYS A 158 -5.25 -1.13 -29.37
CA LYS A 158 -6.06 -0.77 -28.20
C LYS A 158 -5.25 -0.06 -27.14
N PHE A 159 -4.02 -0.53 -26.86
CA PHE A 159 -3.14 0.17 -25.94
C PHE A 159 -2.84 1.59 -26.38
N LEU A 160 -2.47 1.80 -27.64
CA LEU A 160 -2.18 3.14 -28.19
C LEU A 160 -3.42 4.05 -28.19
N GLU A 161 -4.61 3.50 -28.43
CA GLU A 161 -5.87 4.24 -28.29
C GLU A 161 -6.03 4.80 -26.88
N HIS A 162 -5.89 3.96 -25.84
CA HIS A 162 -5.92 4.41 -24.44
C HIS A 162 -4.79 5.36 -24.10
N TYR A 163 -3.56 5.04 -24.48
CA TYR A 163 -2.36 5.83 -24.20
C TYR A 163 -2.46 7.26 -24.74
N ASN A 164 -3.05 7.43 -25.94
CA ASN A 164 -3.24 8.72 -26.60
C ASN A 164 -4.59 9.38 -26.27
N SER A 165 -5.44 8.74 -25.47
CA SER A 165 -6.76 9.26 -25.17
C SER A 165 -6.70 10.54 -24.32
N PHE A 166 -7.74 11.37 -24.47
CA PHE A 166 -7.94 12.55 -23.63
C PHE A 166 -8.07 12.18 -22.14
N SER A 167 -8.70 11.04 -21.83
CA SER A 167 -8.86 10.56 -20.46
C SER A 167 -7.49 10.30 -19.79
N VAL A 168 -6.58 9.59 -20.48
CA VAL A 168 -5.23 9.32 -19.96
C VAL A 168 -4.42 10.63 -19.84
N ALA A 169 -4.52 11.53 -20.81
CA ALA A 169 -3.86 12.84 -20.74
C ALA A 169 -4.37 13.65 -19.53
N THR A 170 -5.69 13.66 -19.29
CA THR A 170 -6.29 14.33 -18.15
C THR A 170 -5.85 13.74 -16.83
N LYS A 171 -5.80 12.39 -16.70
CA LYS A 171 -5.29 11.71 -15.50
C LYS A 171 -3.83 12.03 -15.24
N ALA A 172 -2.99 12.05 -16.27
CA ALA A 172 -1.59 12.43 -16.17
C ALA A 172 -1.43 13.87 -15.64
N THR A 173 -2.16 14.83 -16.22
CA THR A 173 -2.17 16.21 -15.73
C THR A 173 -2.64 16.31 -14.27
N ARG A 174 -3.70 15.60 -13.89
CA ARG A 174 -4.17 15.56 -12.49
C ARG A 174 -3.14 14.93 -11.55
N GLY A 175 -2.43 13.87 -11.99
CA GLY A 175 -1.34 13.27 -11.25
C GLY A 175 -0.23 14.29 -10.94
N THR A 176 0.17 15.10 -11.94
CA THR A 176 1.16 16.17 -11.76
C THR A 176 0.64 17.28 -10.84
N GLN A 177 -0.63 17.67 -10.97
CA GLN A 177 -1.24 18.63 -10.05
C GLN A 177 -1.25 18.13 -8.60
N LEU A 178 -1.55 16.84 -8.41
CA LEU A 178 -1.56 16.21 -7.10
C LEU A 178 -0.15 16.12 -6.51
N GLN A 179 0.85 15.72 -7.32
CA GLN A 179 2.27 15.78 -6.97
C GLN A 179 2.66 17.16 -6.43
N ASN A 180 2.28 18.24 -7.14
CA ASN A 180 2.58 19.61 -6.75
C ASN A 180 1.82 20.01 -5.46
N ALA A 181 0.56 19.62 -5.32
CA ALA A 181 -0.26 19.90 -4.13
C ALA A 181 0.31 19.26 -2.86
N TYR A 182 0.91 18.06 -2.98
CA TYR A 182 1.62 17.40 -1.89
C TYR A 182 3.08 17.86 -1.74
N LYS A 183 3.55 18.75 -2.60
CA LYS A 183 4.96 19.24 -2.64
C LYS A 183 5.96 18.06 -2.75
N VAL A 184 5.65 17.08 -3.61
CA VAL A 184 6.52 15.92 -3.83
C VAL A 184 7.77 16.36 -4.59
N GLU A 185 8.94 16.22 -4.00
CA GLU A 185 10.24 16.58 -4.59
C GLU A 185 11.07 15.35 -4.98
N GLY A 186 10.67 14.16 -4.49
CA GLY A 186 11.33 12.89 -4.77
C GLY A 186 10.39 11.71 -4.60
N VAL A 187 10.78 10.57 -5.15
CA VAL A 187 10.01 9.33 -5.09
C VAL A 187 10.90 8.14 -4.69
N PRO A 188 10.34 7.11 -3.99
CA PRO A 188 8.94 6.97 -3.60
C PRO A 188 8.54 7.92 -2.46
N ALA A 189 7.28 8.37 -2.46
CA ALA A 189 6.71 9.19 -1.41
C ALA A 189 5.27 8.78 -1.11
N LEU A 190 4.78 9.05 0.09
CA LEU A 190 3.45 8.67 0.55
C LEU A 190 2.65 9.89 1.00
N GLY A 191 1.44 10.02 0.47
CA GLY A 191 0.45 11.00 0.87
C GLY A 191 -0.67 10.35 1.69
N VAL A 192 -1.17 10.99 2.75
CA VAL A 192 -2.22 10.43 3.61
C VAL A 192 -3.35 11.43 3.79
N ALA A 193 -4.56 11.02 3.40
CA ALA A 193 -5.85 11.70 3.63
C ALA A 193 -5.90 13.17 3.14
N GLY A 194 -5.08 13.54 2.14
CA GLY A 194 -4.98 14.94 1.69
C GLY A 194 -4.38 15.89 2.74
N ARG A 195 -3.75 15.35 3.80
CA ARG A 195 -3.29 16.13 4.96
C ARG A 195 -1.81 15.97 5.27
N PHE A 196 -1.24 14.81 5.00
CA PHE A 196 0.10 14.48 5.45
C PHE A 196 0.94 13.91 4.31
N TYR A 197 2.24 14.13 4.39
CA TYR A 197 3.26 13.65 3.47
C TYR A 197 4.41 13.03 4.24
N THR A 198 4.94 11.93 3.75
CA THR A 198 6.21 11.35 4.21
C THR A 198 6.94 10.67 3.05
N ASP A 199 8.23 10.52 3.17
CA ASP A 199 9.10 9.83 2.22
C ASP A 199 10.27 9.14 2.92
N GLY A 200 11.15 8.52 2.13
CA GLY A 200 12.32 7.83 2.67
C GLY A 200 13.34 8.75 3.35
N THR A 201 13.34 10.05 3.04
CA THR A 201 14.24 11.04 3.66
C THR A 201 13.75 11.41 5.06
N LEU A 202 12.49 11.79 5.19
CA LEU A 202 11.85 12.12 6.46
C LEU A 202 11.81 10.89 7.37
N ALA A 203 11.32 9.77 6.87
CA ALA A 203 11.18 8.53 7.62
C ALA A 203 12.50 7.77 7.84
N LYS A 204 13.60 8.19 7.22
CA LYS A 204 14.92 7.51 7.15
C LYS A 204 14.94 6.23 6.27
N ASN A 205 13.81 5.61 6.01
CA ASN A 205 13.62 4.52 5.06
C ASN A 205 12.12 4.31 4.78
N MET A 206 11.81 3.55 3.73
CA MET A 206 10.43 3.35 3.30
C MET A 206 9.62 2.39 4.20
N ASP A 207 10.25 1.46 4.89
CA ASP A 207 9.55 0.61 5.88
C ASP A 207 9.04 1.46 7.04
N ARG A 208 9.84 2.41 7.51
CA ARG A 208 9.42 3.39 8.51
C ARG A 208 8.34 4.32 7.97
N ALA A 209 8.40 4.72 6.69
CA ALA A 209 7.35 5.52 6.07
C ALA A 209 5.99 4.81 6.10
N LEU A 210 5.95 3.49 5.85
CA LEU A 210 4.71 2.69 6.00
C LEU A 210 4.21 2.67 7.46
N GLN A 211 5.09 2.56 8.45
CA GLN A 211 4.70 2.66 9.87
C GLN A 211 4.13 4.03 10.23
N ILE A 212 4.67 5.10 9.63
CA ILE A 212 4.16 6.46 9.79
C ILE A 212 2.75 6.57 9.19
N VAL A 213 2.50 5.98 8.02
CA VAL A 213 1.14 5.90 7.43
C VAL A 213 0.17 5.19 8.38
N ASP A 214 0.57 4.06 8.97
CA ASP A 214 -0.25 3.34 9.95
C ASP A 214 -0.58 4.22 11.17
N PHE A 215 0.41 4.94 11.69
CA PHE A 215 0.26 5.89 12.81
C PHE A 215 -0.70 7.04 12.46
N LEU A 216 -0.53 7.67 11.30
CA LEU A 216 -1.37 8.76 10.83
C LEU A 216 -2.82 8.29 10.60
N ALA A 217 -2.99 7.13 9.99
CA ALA A 217 -4.31 6.54 9.80
C ALA A 217 -5.01 6.22 11.12
N ALA A 218 -4.29 5.72 12.12
CA ALA A 218 -4.82 5.50 13.48
C ALA A 218 -5.24 6.83 14.14
N GLY A 219 -4.44 7.90 13.97
CA GLY A 219 -4.76 9.24 14.43
C GLY A 219 -6.05 9.77 13.80
N ILE A 220 -6.20 9.64 12.47
CA ILE A 220 -7.40 10.07 11.73
C ILE A 220 -8.65 9.33 12.23
N ARG A 221 -8.58 8.00 12.46
CA ARG A 221 -9.70 7.21 13.01
C ARG A 221 -10.15 7.69 14.38
N SER A 222 -9.22 8.18 15.20
CA SER A 222 -9.51 8.71 16.55
C SER A 222 -9.88 10.21 16.55
N GLY A 223 -10.08 10.83 15.38
CA GLY A 223 -10.48 12.24 15.28
C GLY A 223 -9.34 13.25 15.46
N ARG A 224 -8.08 12.80 15.41
CA ARG A 224 -6.88 13.67 15.49
C ARG A 224 -6.40 14.14 14.14
#